data_a194482d42d67098198181f6ef4f3cbf
#
_entry.id   a194482d42d67098198181f6ef4f3cbf
#
_cell.length_a   1.000
_cell.length_b   1.000
_cell.length_c   1.000
_cell.angle_alpha   90.00
_cell.angle_beta   90.00
_cell.angle_gamma   90.00
#
_symmetry.space_group_name_H-M   'P 1'
#
loop_
_entity.id
_entity.type
_entity.pdbx_description
1 polymer ?
#
loop_
_entity_poly.entity_id
_entity_poly.type
_entity_poly.pdbx_seq_one_letter_code
_entity_poly.pdbx_strand_id
1 'polypeptide(L)'
;MGKQYTVLIVDDDKFLLDMYRKKFEREGATVDVAVGSAEALVKLRGGAKPDILILDVIMPDIDGVELLETIRKEKLVPNSVVIMLTNESNQDKIEKAKSFGIKGYIVKATYIPSEVVEEVLKIANLEIK
;
A
#
# COMPACT_ATOMS: atom_id res chain seq x y z
N MET A 1 -23.47 -4.73 -0.29
CA MET A 1 -22.72 -3.63 -0.92
C MET A 1 -21.68 -3.14 0.07
N GLY A 2 -20.42 -3.24 -0.31
CA GLY A 2 -19.33 -2.73 0.49
C GLY A 2 -19.09 -1.25 0.25
N LYS A 3 -18.27 -0.66 1.09
CA LYS A 3 -17.80 0.70 0.87
C LYS A 3 -16.90 0.74 -0.35
N GLN A 4 -16.93 1.84 -1.08
CA GLN A 4 -16.00 2.09 -2.17
C GLN A 4 -14.79 2.84 -1.60
N TYR A 5 -13.63 2.22 -1.69
CA TYR A 5 -12.40 2.82 -1.22
C TYR A 5 -11.57 3.36 -2.38
N THR A 6 -10.79 4.39 -2.09
CA THR A 6 -9.72 4.82 -2.99
C THR A 6 -8.43 4.17 -2.52
N VAL A 7 -7.71 3.55 -3.45
CA VAL A 7 -6.49 2.80 -3.16
C VAL A 7 -5.35 3.32 -4.01
N LEU A 8 -4.21 3.58 -3.37
CA LEU A 8 -2.96 3.84 -4.10
C LEU A 8 -2.03 2.68 -3.84
N ILE A 9 -1.56 2.02 -4.90
CA ILE A 9 -0.65 0.89 -4.82
C ILE A 9 0.71 1.31 -5.35
N VAL A 10 1.76 1.10 -4.54
CA VAL A 10 3.14 1.44 -4.88
C VAL A 10 3.97 0.18 -4.99
N ASP A 11 4.56 -0.05 -6.15
CA ASP A 11 5.40 -1.19 -6.45
C ASP A 11 6.27 -0.79 -7.63
N ASP A 12 7.42 -1.42 -7.83
CA ASP A 12 8.25 -1.16 -9.00
C ASP A 12 7.91 -2.07 -10.17
N ASP A 13 7.09 -3.09 -9.96
CA ASP A 13 6.66 -4.05 -10.98
C ASP A 13 5.34 -3.62 -11.60
N LYS A 14 5.41 -3.06 -12.81
CA LYS A 14 4.22 -2.58 -13.54
C LYS A 14 3.20 -3.69 -13.77
N PHE A 15 3.65 -4.89 -13.97
CA PHE A 15 2.79 -6.03 -14.24
C PHE A 15 1.93 -6.36 -13.02
N LEU A 16 2.57 -6.39 -11.85
CA LEU A 16 1.85 -6.62 -10.59
C LEU A 16 0.88 -5.48 -10.29
N LEU A 17 1.31 -4.25 -10.51
CA LEU A 17 0.44 -3.08 -10.31
C LEU A 17 -0.84 -3.19 -11.13
N ASP A 18 -0.72 -3.54 -12.41
CA ASP A 18 -1.87 -3.67 -13.28
C ASP A 18 -2.80 -4.81 -12.81
N MET A 19 -2.20 -5.92 -12.43
CA MET A 19 -2.95 -7.08 -11.95
C MET A 19 -3.76 -6.75 -10.68
N TYR A 20 -3.11 -6.15 -9.68
CA TYR A 20 -3.78 -5.79 -8.43
C TYR A 20 -4.82 -4.70 -8.66
N ARG A 21 -4.51 -3.71 -9.50
CA ARG A 21 -5.45 -2.64 -9.84
C ARG A 21 -6.77 -3.23 -10.35
N LYS A 22 -6.69 -4.14 -11.31
CA LYS A 22 -7.87 -4.77 -11.90
C LYS A 22 -8.69 -5.54 -10.85
N LYS A 23 -8.01 -6.24 -9.97
CA LYS A 23 -8.69 -7.04 -8.94
C LYS A 23 -9.39 -6.16 -7.90
N PHE A 24 -8.77 -5.07 -7.49
CA PHE A 24 -9.41 -4.11 -6.59
C PHE A 24 -10.59 -3.42 -7.26
N GLU A 25 -10.45 -3.07 -8.54
CA GLU A 25 -11.54 -2.43 -9.29
C GLU A 25 -12.75 -3.33 -9.40
N ARG A 26 -12.56 -4.64 -9.53
CA ARG A 26 -13.66 -5.60 -9.53
C ARG A 26 -14.46 -5.57 -8.24
N GLU A 27 -13.82 -5.24 -7.13
CA GLU A 27 -14.48 -5.15 -5.82
C GLU A 27 -15.03 -3.76 -5.54
N GLY A 28 -15.03 -2.89 -6.53
CA GLY A 28 -15.61 -1.55 -6.41
C GLY A 28 -14.67 -0.45 -5.99
N ALA A 29 -13.38 -0.73 -5.84
CA ALA A 29 -12.41 0.30 -5.44
C ALA A 29 -12.03 1.19 -6.63
N THR A 30 -11.68 2.43 -6.32
CA THR A 30 -11.05 3.33 -7.28
C THR A 30 -9.55 3.26 -7.03
N VAL A 31 -8.78 2.86 -8.03
CA VAL A 31 -7.36 2.54 -7.84
C VAL A 31 -6.47 3.44 -8.67
N ASP A 32 -5.44 3.98 -8.03
CA ASP A 32 -4.32 4.62 -8.69
C ASP A 32 -3.06 3.81 -8.37
N VAL A 33 -2.07 3.88 -9.23
CA VAL A 33 -0.81 3.15 -9.06
C VAL A 33 0.36 4.12 -9.16
N ALA A 34 1.46 3.76 -8.50
CA ALA A 34 2.72 4.49 -8.60
C ALA A 34 3.84 3.47 -8.83
N VAL A 35 4.63 3.68 -9.86
CA VAL A 35 5.77 2.82 -10.18
C VAL A 35 6.98 3.35 -9.43
N GLY A 36 7.20 2.83 -8.23
CA GLY A 36 8.32 3.22 -7.38
C GLY A 36 8.03 4.40 -6.45
N SER A 37 8.98 4.65 -5.57
CA SER A 37 8.83 5.63 -4.49
C SER A 37 8.76 7.07 -4.98
N ALA A 38 9.53 7.43 -6.00
CA ALA A 38 9.55 8.78 -6.53
C ALA A 38 8.17 9.18 -7.06
N GLU A 39 7.56 8.31 -7.86
CA GLU A 39 6.23 8.56 -8.41
C GLU A 39 5.18 8.64 -7.31
N ALA A 40 5.29 7.77 -6.29
CA ALA A 40 4.40 7.80 -5.14
C ALA A 40 4.48 9.15 -4.41
N LEU A 41 5.69 9.65 -4.16
CA LEU A 41 5.87 10.93 -3.48
C LEU A 41 5.31 12.10 -4.30
N VAL A 42 5.49 12.08 -5.62
CA VAL A 42 4.90 13.11 -6.49
C VAL A 42 3.39 13.15 -6.31
N LYS A 43 2.74 12.00 -6.31
CA LYS A 43 1.28 11.93 -6.16
C LYS A 43 0.83 12.37 -4.78
N LEU A 44 1.49 11.91 -3.74
CA LEU A 44 1.10 12.24 -2.36
C LEU A 44 1.35 13.72 -2.04
N ARG A 45 2.50 14.26 -2.47
CA ARG A 45 2.81 15.67 -2.29
C ARG A 45 1.89 16.57 -3.13
N GLY A 46 1.37 16.02 -4.23
CA GLY A 46 0.42 16.71 -5.08
C GLY A 46 -1.02 16.70 -4.56
N GLY A 47 -1.28 16.09 -3.41
CA GLY A 47 -2.58 16.11 -2.77
C GLY A 47 -3.41 14.84 -2.84
N ALA A 48 -2.86 13.75 -3.37
CA ALA A 48 -3.58 12.48 -3.37
C ALA A 48 -3.86 12.03 -1.92
N LYS A 49 -5.09 11.62 -1.65
CA LYS A 49 -5.53 11.20 -0.32
C LYS A 49 -6.26 9.86 -0.39
N PRO A 50 -5.54 8.77 -0.68
CA PRO A 50 -6.19 7.47 -0.73
C PRO A 50 -6.68 7.05 0.66
N ASP A 51 -7.76 6.27 0.68
CA ASP A 51 -8.21 5.64 1.90
C ASP A 51 -7.22 4.57 2.34
N ILE A 52 -6.66 3.85 1.35
CA ILE A 52 -5.73 2.75 1.56
C ILE A 52 -4.46 3.01 0.75
N LEU A 53 -3.32 2.93 1.40
CA LEU A 53 -2.01 3.05 0.77
C LEU A 53 -1.29 1.72 0.91
N ILE A 54 -0.99 1.08 -0.21
CA ILE A 54 -0.31 -0.22 -0.24
C ILE A 54 1.10 -0.01 -0.76
N LEU A 55 2.10 -0.42 0.03
CA LEU A 55 3.51 -0.23 -0.28
C LEU A 55 4.25 -1.55 -0.34
N ASP A 56 5.04 -1.73 -1.40
CA ASP A 56 6.06 -2.78 -1.41
C ASP A 56 7.30 -2.24 -0.71
N VAL A 57 8.02 -3.11 0.00
CA VAL A 57 9.29 -2.74 0.65
C VAL A 57 10.44 -2.79 -0.37
N ILE A 58 10.44 -3.81 -1.23
CA ILE A 58 11.57 -4.08 -2.14
C ILE A 58 11.43 -3.24 -3.40
N MET A 59 12.11 -2.10 -3.42
CA MET A 59 12.16 -1.20 -4.58
C MET A 59 13.57 -0.65 -4.74
N PRO A 60 14.02 -0.35 -5.99
CA PRO A 60 15.44 -0.09 -6.25
C PRO A 60 16.01 1.17 -5.62
N ASP A 61 15.33 2.29 -5.64
CA ASP A 61 15.91 3.55 -5.14
C ASP A 61 15.73 3.71 -3.64
N ILE A 62 14.51 4.00 -3.23
CA ILE A 62 14.13 4.13 -1.82
C ILE A 62 13.17 2.98 -1.55
N ASP A 63 13.48 2.14 -0.56
CA ASP A 63 12.58 1.03 -0.25
C ASP A 63 11.30 1.54 0.42
N GLY A 64 10.32 0.65 0.54
CA GLY A 64 9.00 1.03 1.07
C GLY A 64 9.03 1.50 2.51
N VAL A 65 9.98 1.04 3.32
CA VAL A 65 10.11 1.49 4.71
C VAL A 65 10.65 2.92 4.75
N GLU A 66 11.66 3.20 3.94
CA GLU A 66 12.21 4.56 3.81
C GLU A 66 11.15 5.52 3.24
N LEU A 67 10.38 5.06 2.26
CA LEU A 67 9.27 5.83 1.71
C LEU A 67 8.26 6.16 2.81
N LEU A 68 7.88 5.17 3.60
CA LEU A 68 6.92 5.36 4.68
C LEU A 68 7.44 6.35 5.72
N GLU A 69 8.73 6.26 6.05
CA GLU A 69 9.37 7.22 6.96
C GLU A 69 9.24 8.65 6.43
N THR A 70 9.50 8.86 5.15
CA THR A 70 9.35 10.15 4.50
C THR A 70 7.91 10.65 4.55
N ILE A 71 6.96 9.76 4.24
CA ILE A 71 5.53 10.08 4.31
C ILE A 71 5.15 10.56 5.71
N ARG A 72 5.63 9.88 6.74
CA ARG A 72 5.33 10.25 8.13
C ARG A 72 6.00 11.57 8.52
N LYS A 73 7.25 11.79 8.14
CA LYS A 73 7.97 13.05 8.42
C LYS A 73 7.29 14.24 7.77
N GLU A 74 6.80 14.09 6.56
CA GLU A 74 6.10 15.17 5.84
C GLU A 74 4.63 15.27 6.21
N LYS A 75 4.15 14.38 7.08
CA LYS A 75 2.76 14.32 7.52
C LYS A 75 1.78 14.17 6.36
N LEU A 76 2.20 13.42 5.34
CA LEU A 76 1.35 13.09 4.21
C LEU A 76 0.36 11.99 4.62
N VAL A 77 -0.86 12.08 4.13
CA VAL A 77 -1.94 11.09 4.30
C VAL A 77 -2.04 10.49 5.72
N PRO A 78 -2.16 11.34 6.75
CA PRO A 78 -2.18 10.83 8.14
C PRO A 78 -3.35 9.91 8.44
N ASN A 79 -4.42 9.99 7.67
CA ASN A 79 -5.63 9.20 7.89
C ASN A 79 -5.74 7.97 6.98
N SER A 80 -4.78 7.76 6.09
CA SER A 80 -4.80 6.58 5.23
C SER A 80 -4.43 5.31 6.00
N VAL A 81 -5.08 4.22 5.68
CA VAL A 81 -4.70 2.89 6.17
C VAL A 81 -3.50 2.45 5.33
N VAL A 82 -2.35 2.26 5.97
CA VAL A 82 -1.13 1.84 5.29
C VAL A 82 -0.93 0.35 5.50
N ILE A 83 -0.75 -0.38 4.40
CA ILE A 83 -0.52 -1.83 4.40
C ILE A 83 0.73 -2.12 3.58
N MET A 84 1.63 -2.92 4.13
CA MET A 84 2.77 -3.44 3.36
C MET A 84 2.34 -4.69 2.62
N LEU A 85 2.67 -4.75 1.33
CA LEU A 85 2.43 -5.92 0.48
C LEU A 85 3.75 -6.23 -0.21
N THR A 86 4.47 -7.24 0.29
CA THR A 86 5.86 -7.45 -0.10
C THR A 86 6.31 -8.88 0.17
N ASN A 87 7.45 -9.25 -0.40
CA ASN A 87 8.14 -10.49 -0.05
C ASN A 87 9.32 -10.26 0.90
N GLU A 88 9.46 -9.04 1.44
CA GLU A 88 10.53 -8.74 2.37
C GLU A 88 10.39 -9.56 3.64
N SER A 89 11.47 -10.20 4.05
CA SER A 89 11.52 -11.04 5.26
C SER A 89 12.51 -10.54 6.31
N ASN A 90 13.21 -9.43 6.05
CA ASN A 90 14.14 -8.86 7.02
C ASN A 90 13.38 -8.35 8.23
N GLN A 91 13.64 -8.94 9.39
CA GLN A 91 12.87 -8.65 10.60
C GLN A 91 13.03 -7.19 11.05
N ASP A 92 14.21 -6.60 10.88
CA ASP A 92 14.43 -5.20 11.27
C ASP A 92 13.57 -4.26 10.43
N LYS A 93 13.44 -4.52 9.14
CA LYS A 93 12.59 -3.73 8.26
C LYS A 93 11.11 -3.88 8.62
N ILE A 94 10.68 -5.10 8.91
CA ILE A 94 9.30 -5.37 9.33
C ILE A 94 8.97 -4.61 10.61
N GLU A 95 9.86 -4.68 11.60
CA GLU A 95 9.66 -3.98 12.88
C GLU A 95 9.65 -2.47 12.69
N LYS A 96 10.53 -1.94 11.84
CA LYS A 96 10.56 -0.52 11.54
C LYS A 96 9.26 -0.06 10.87
N ALA A 97 8.76 -0.84 9.91
CA ALA A 97 7.48 -0.54 9.26
C ALA A 97 6.34 -0.50 10.28
N LYS A 98 6.31 -1.48 11.18
CA LYS A 98 5.29 -1.53 12.24
C LYS A 98 5.36 -0.32 13.15
N SER A 99 6.57 0.17 13.43
CA SER A 99 6.76 1.36 14.28
C SER A 99 6.16 2.62 13.64
N PHE A 100 5.98 2.64 12.33
CA PHE A 100 5.36 3.76 11.62
C PHE A 100 3.85 3.63 11.48
N GLY A 101 3.25 2.64 12.16
CA GLY A 101 1.79 2.55 12.26
C GLY A 101 1.08 1.89 11.09
N ILE A 102 1.73 0.92 10.43
CA ILE A 102 1.03 0.14 9.40
C ILE A 102 -0.07 -0.72 10.03
N LYS A 103 -1.11 -0.97 9.27
CA LYS A 103 -2.26 -1.76 9.74
C LYS A 103 -2.23 -3.20 9.26
N GLY A 104 -1.33 -3.54 8.36
CA GLY A 104 -1.16 -4.90 7.90
C GLY A 104 0.17 -5.09 7.20
N TYR A 105 0.64 -6.32 7.24
CA TYR A 105 1.85 -6.75 6.55
C TYR A 105 1.53 -8.06 5.84
N ILE A 106 1.43 -8.01 4.52
CA ILE A 106 1.01 -9.15 3.71
C ILE A 106 2.20 -9.64 2.89
N VAL A 107 2.51 -10.93 3.01
CA VAL A 107 3.60 -11.54 2.26
C VAL A 107 3.06 -12.03 0.91
N LYS A 108 3.54 -11.44 -0.18
CA LYS A 108 3.06 -11.75 -1.54
C LYS A 108 3.08 -13.24 -1.86
N ALA A 109 4.15 -13.93 -1.47
CA ALA A 109 4.33 -15.35 -1.79
C ALA A 109 3.33 -16.26 -1.07
N THR A 110 2.70 -15.79 0.00
CA THR A 110 1.77 -16.58 0.82
C THR A 110 0.33 -16.51 0.31
N TYR A 111 0.00 -15.46 -0.44
CA TYR A 111 -1.37 -15.17 -0.87
C TYR A 111 -1.48 -15.16 -2.38
N ILE A 112 -2.56 -15.73 -2.90
CA ILE A 112 -2.91 -15.48 -4.31
C ILE A 112 -3.54 -14.08 -4.42
N PRO A 113 -3.54 -13.45 -5.61
CA PRO A 113 -3.99 -12.05 -5.72
C PRO A 113 -5.40 -11.77 -5.20
N SER A 114 -6.35 -12.67 -5.39
CA SER A 114 -7.70 -12.46 -4.87
C SER A 114 -7.73 -12.46 -3.33
N GLU A 115 -6.88 -13.26 -2.71
CA GLU A 115 -6.76 -13.29 -1.25
C GLU A 115 -6.12 -12.01 -0.71
N VAL A 116 -5.17 -11.43 -1.47
CA VAL A 116 -4.58 -10.15 -1.11
C VAL A 116 -5.67 -9.07 -1.04
N VAL A 117 -6.51 -9.01 -2.06
CA VAL A 117 -7.61 -8.03 -2.11
C VAL A 117 -8.57 -8.22 -0.94
N GLU A 118 -8.96 -9.47 -0.67
CA GLU A 118 -9.85 -9.78 0.47
C GLU A 118 -9.25 -9.32 1.79
N GLU A 119 -7.97 -9.62 2.01
CA GLU A 119 -7.29 -9.28 3.26
C GLU A 119 -7.17 -7.77 3.43
N VAL A 120 -6.80 -7.05 2.36
CA VAL A 120 -6.69 -5.60 2.38
C VAL A 120 -8.04 -4.96 2.71
N LEU A 121 -9.10 -5.40 2.04
CA LEU A 121 -10.44 -4.84 2.27
C LEU A 121 -10.95 -5.16 3.66
N LYS A 122 -10.64 -6.35 4.17
CA LYS A 122 -10.98 -6.73 5.54
C LYS A 122 -10.31 -5.80 6.56
N ILE A 123 -9.02 -5.54 6.39
CA ILE A 123 -8.28 -4.62 7.26
C ILE A 123 -8.90 -3.22 7.18
N ALA A 124 -9.15 -2.73 5.96
CA ALA A 124 -9.74 -1.40 5.77
C ALA A 124 -11.10 -1.28 6.43
N ASN A 125 -11.95 -2.31 6.31
CA ASN A 125 -13.28 -2.30 6.93
C ASN A 125 -13.22 -2.24 8.46
N LEU A 126 -12.16 -2.78 9.07
CA LEU A 126 -11.98 -2.71 10.52
C LEU A 126 -11.44 -1.35 10.97
N GLU A 127 -10.60 -0.70 10.14
CA GLU A 127 -9.92 0.54 10.49
C GLU A 127 -10.70 1.79 10.07
N ILE A 128 -11.42 1.73 8.97
CA ILE A 128 -12.19 2.86 8.44
C ILE A 128 -13.67 2.62 8.73
N LYS A 129 -14.24 3.47 9.57
CA LYS A 129 -15.64 3.33 9.98
C LYS A 129 -16.54 4.44 9.48
#